data_747db2610f25052ec181a6a7ebb96cbc
#
_entry.id   747db2610f25052ec181a6a7ebb96cbc
#
_cell.length_a   1.000
_cell.length_b   1.000
_cell.length_c   1.000
_cell.angle_alpha   90.00
_cell.angle_beta   90.00
_cell.angle_gamma   90.00
#
_symmetry.space_group_name_H-M   'P 1'
#
loop_
_entity.id
_entity.type
_entity.pdbx_description
1 polymer ?
#
loop_
_entity_poly.entity_id
_entity_poly.type
_entity_poly.pdbx_seq_one_letter_code
_entity_poly.pdbx_strand_id
1 'polypeptide(L)'
;MTVVGVAFYNKSKKITSILAEKFDKNVSRTLTLPKKPGKKIDDVQDFDSIRILVHSNPSKTGFGTKKPKLLEMALGGNKDDQLAYAKEHLGKEISVADVFAAGNQVDVHGVTKGKGFQGTVKRYGVPIKQHKGEKNKRGIGNLGAWTPKRVDYRVAQPGKMGYHLRTEYNKHI
;
A
#
# COMPACT_ATOMS: atom_id res chain seq x y z
N MET A 1 1.51 -0.56 -14.97
CA MET A 1 0.71 0.50 -14.32
C MET A 1 0.54 1.63 -15.31
N THR A 2 -0.54 2.43 -15.22
CA THR A 2 -0.77 3.55 -16.16
C THR A 2 -0.68 4.87 -15.40
N VAL A 3 0.01 5.84 -15.98
CA VAL A 3 0.15 7.19 -15.41
C VAL A 3 -1.11 7.99 -15.71
N VAL A 4 -1.84 8.39 -14.67
CA VAL A 4 -3.10 9.13 -14.76
C VAL A 4 -2.89 10.62 -14.64
N GLY A 5 -1.84 11.03 -13.97
CA GLY A 5 -1.59 12.43 -13.71
C GLY A 5 -0.24 12.69 -13.07
N VAL A 6 0.00 13.95 -12.84
CA VAL A 6 1.23 14.49 -12.25
C VAL A 6 0.84 15.40 -11.10
N ALA A 7 1.46 15.24 -9.97
CA ALA A 7 1.27 16.06 -8.78
C ALA A 7 2.54 16.87 -8.49
N PHE A 8 2.38 18.15 -8.27
CA PHE A 8 3.45 19.10 -7.98
C PHE A 8 3.49 19.43 -6.50
N TYR A 9 4.69 19.43 -5.94
CA TYR A 9 4.93 19.64 -4.52
C TYR A 9 5.94 20.76 -4.28
N ASN A 10 5.71 21.54 -3.24
CA ASN A 10 6.67 22.49 -2.69
C ASN A 10 6.80 22.22 -1.19
N LYS A 11 8.02 21.94 -0.71
CA LYS A 11 8.32 21.59 0.70
C LYS A 11 7.33 20.57 1.29
N SER A 12 7.10 19.46 0.63
CA SER A 12 6.16 18.41 1.05
C SER A 12 4.67 18.77 0.97
N LYS A 13 4.30 20.00 0.60
CA LYS A 13 2.92 20.43 0.42
C LYS A 13 2.52 20.30 -1.05
N LYS A 14 1.42 19.60 -1.31
CA LYS A 14 0.86 19.47 -2.66
C LYS A 14 0.27 20.81 -3.13
N ILE A 15 0.78 21.33 -4.24
CA ILE A 15 0.31 22.58 -4.85
C ILE A 15 -0.89 22.29 -5.75
N THR A 16 -0.68 21.42 -6.72
CA THR A 16 -1.69 21.07 -7.71
C THR A 16 -1.46 19.67 -8.28
N SER A 17 -2.46 19.13 -8.93
CA SER A 17 -2.33 17.90 -9.73
C SER A 17 -2.98 18.09 -11.09
N ILE A 18 -2.28 17.62 -12.10
CA ILE A 18 -2.71 17.67 -13.49
C ILE A 18 -3.00 16.25 -13.93
N LEU A 19 -4.15 16.04 -14.51
CA LEU A 19 -4.59 14.73 -14.98
C LEU A 19 -4.40 14.64 -16.50
N ALA A 20 -4.21 13.41 -16.98
CA ALA A 20 -4.16 13.12 -18.40
C ALA A 20 -5.50 13.43 -19.07
N GLU A 21 -5.50 13.63 -20.37
CA GLU A 21 -6.72 13.89 -21.14
C GLU A 21 -7.54 12.62 -21.38
N LYS A 22 -6.86 11.49 -21.52
CA LYS A 22 -7.49 10.19 -21.77
C LYS A 22 -7.34 9.26 -20.55
N PHE A 23 -8.41 8.60 -20.18
CA PHE A 23 -8.48 7.70 -19.03
C PHE A 23 -9.02 6.33 -19.41
N ASP A 24 -8.56 5.29 -18.69
CA ASP A 24 -9.23 3.99 -18.69
C ASP A 24 -10.64 4.13 -18.09
N LYS A 25 -11.61 3.45 -18.66
CA LYS A 25 -13.01 3.41 -18.21
C LYS A 25 -13.15 3.11 -16.71
N ASN A 26 -12.26 2.29 -16.15
CA ASN A 26 -12.33 1.88 -14.76
C ASN A 26 -11.77 2.90 -13.77
N VAL A 27 -11.01 3.89 -14.24
CA VAL A 27 -10.41 4.93 -13.37
C VAL A 27 -11.49 5.76 -12.69
N SER A 28 -12.63 6.00 -13.35
CA SER A 28 -13.78 6.70 -12.77
C SER A 28 -14.33 6.06 -11.49
N ARG A 29 -14.04 4.77 -11.25
CA ARG A 29 -14.43 4.07 -10.01
C ARG A 29 -13.59 4.49 -8.80
N THR A 30 -12.45 5.13 -9.02
CA THR A 30 -11.51 5.52 -7.95
C THR A 30 -11.29 7.02 -7.90
N LEU A 31 -11.22 7.66 -9.06
CA LEU A 31 -10.95 9.08 -9.20
C LEU A 31 -12.14 9.79 -9.84
N THR A 32 -12.54 10.90 -9.25
CA THR A 32 -13.53 11.78 -9.88
C THR A 32 -12.85 12.52 -11.03
N LEU A 33 -13.29 12.22 -12.25
CA LEU A 33 -12.71 12.82 -13.45
C LEU A 33 -13.28 14.22 -13.65
N PRO A 34 -12.44 15.21 -14.00
CA PRO A 34 -12.89 16.56 -14.32
C PRO A 34 -13.69 16.55 -15.63
N LYS A 35 -14.75 17.35 -15.67
CA LYS A 35 -15.59 17.52 -16.89
C LYS A 35 -14.94 18.41 -17.93
N LYS A 36 -14.01 19.25 -17.53
CA LYS A 36 -13.28 20.19 -18.41
C LYS A 36 -11.78 19.91 -18.32
N PRO A 37 -11.02 20.14 -19.38
CA PRO A 37 -9.57 20.03 -19.34
C PRO A 37 -9.03 21.00 -18.27
N GLY A 38 -8.09 20.50 -17.46
CA GLY A 38 -7.44 21.26 -16.40
C GLY A 38 -6.27 22.09 -16.93
N LYS A 39 -5.44 22.58 -16.00
CA LYS A 39 -4.17 23.25 -16.30
C LYS A 39 -3.23 22.30 -17.05
N LYS A 40 -2.40 22.84 -17.92
CA LYS A 40 -1.31 22.09 -18.55
C LYS A 40 -0.11 21.99 -17.63
N ILE A 41 0.77 21.03 -17.90
CA ILE A 41 2.01 20.84 -17.11
C ILE A 41 2.90 22.09 -17.17
N ASP A 42 2.92 22.74 -18.32
CA ASP A 42 3.77 23.94 -18.55
C ASP A 42 3.29 25.18 -17.79
N ASP A 43 2.04 25.18 -17.32
CA ASP A 43 1.49 26.30 -16.54
C ASP A 43 1.99 26.35 -15.09
N VAL A 44 2.68 25.30 -14.61
CA VAL A 44 3.15 25.20 -13.23
C VAL A 44 4.66 25.43 -13.17
N GLN A 45 5.08 26.59 -12.67
CA GLN A 45 6.49 26.98 -12.64
C GLN A 45 7.12 26.86 -11.24
N ASP A 46 6.34 27.03 -10.18
CA ASP A 46 6.84 27.04 -8.81
C ASP A 46 6.59 25.71 -8.09
N PHE A 47 7.57 24.79 -8.19
CA PHE A 47 7.55 23.49 -7.51
C PHE A 47 8.98 23.02 -7.16
N ASP A 48 9.10 22.17 -6.15
CA ASP A 48 10.37 21.56 -5.73
C ASP A 48 10.50 20.11 -6.22
N SER A 49 9.42 19.38 -6.26
CA SER A 49 9.41 17.97 -6.66
C SER A 49 8.13 17.55 -7.36
N ILE A 50 8.25 16.53 -8.18
CA ILE A 50 7.13 15.95 -8.93
C ILE A 50 6.88 14.53 -8.46
N ARG A 51 5.59 14.18 -8.36
CA ARG A 51 5.13 12.80 -8.18
C ARG A 51 4.17 12.44 -9.29
N ILE A 52 4.30 11.25 -9.82
CA ILE A 52 3.35 10.72 -10.78
C ILE A 52 2.21 10.00 -10.06
N LEU A 53 1.00 10.22 -10.54
CA LEU A 53 -0.20 9.49 -10.13
C LEU A 53 -0.35 8.29 -11.05
N VAL A 54 -0.24 7.10 -10.50
CA VAL A 54 -0.36 5.86 -11.27
C VAL A 54 -1.52 5.01 -10.76
N HIS A 55 -2.12 4.26 -11.66
CA HIS A 55 -3.13 3.27 -11.28
C HIS A 55 -2.78 1.87 -11.76
N SER A 56 -3.23 0.88 -10.99
CA SER A 56 -3.17 -0.52 -11.41
C SER A 56 -4.23 -0.84 -12.46
N ASN A 57 -3.99 -1.86 -13.30
CA ASN A 57 -4.90 -2.28 -14.36
C ASN A 57 -5.55 -3.66 -14.02
N PRO A 58 -6.44 -3.75 -13.00
CA PRO A 58 -7.03 -5.02 -12.60
C PRO A 58 -7.95 -5.63 -13.66
N SER A 59 -8.43 -4.85 -14.62
CA SER A 59 -9.22 -5.35 -15.74
C SER A 59 -8.44 -6.29 -16.68
N LYS A 60 -7.10 -6.17 -16.69
CA LYS A 60 -6.21 -7.05 -17.47
C LYS A 60 -5.90 -8.36 -16.76
N THR A 61 -6.40 -8.58 -15.55
CA THR A 61 -6.17 -9.78 -14.74
C THR A 61 -7.44 -10.62 -14.60
N GLY A 62 -7.28 -11.90 -14.22
CA GLY A 62 -8.38 -12.85 -14.13
C GLY A 62 -9.29 -12.71 -12.89
N PHE A 63 -8.92 -11.89 -11.89
CA PHE A 63 -9.75 -11.77 -10.70
C PHE A 63 -10.91 -10.76 -10.85
N GLY A 64 -11.96 -10.93 -10.03
CA GLY A 64 -13.24 -10.21 -10.19
C GLY A 64 -13.19 -8.71 -9.90
N THR A 65 -12.23 -8.23 -9.09
CA THR A 65 -12.10 -6.81 -8.75
C THR A 65 -11.63 -6.00 -9.95
N LYS A 66 -12.43 -5.06 -10.43
CA LYS A 66 -12.10 -4.17 -11.55
C LYS A 66 -11.77 -2.73 -11.12
N LYS A 67 -11.93 -2.41 -9.83
CA LYS A 67 -11.60 -1.10 -9.28
C LYS A 67 -10.08 -0.94 -9.18
N PRO A 68 -9.46 0.01 -9.91
CA PRO A 68 -8.03 0.25 -9.85
C PRO A 68 -7.60 0.82 -8.48
N LYS A 69 -6.38 0.53 -8.08
CA LYS A 69 -5.69 1.19 -6.96
C LYS A 69 -4.90 2.37 -7.50
N LEU A 70 -5.05 3.53 -6.86
CA LEU A 70 -4.32 4.75 -7.18
C LEU A 70 -3.17 4.92 -6.19
N LEU A 71 -1.99 5.27 -6.71
CA LEU A 71 -0.78 5.50 -5.92
C LEU A 71 -0.08 6.76 -6.42
N GLU A 72 0.61 7.46 -5.54
CA GLU A 72 1.55 8.52 -5.89
C GLU A 72 2.98 7.97 -5.77
N MET A 73 3.76 8.14 -6.83
CA MET A 73 5.17 7.73 -6.87
C MET A 73 6.05 8.95 -7.08
N ALA A 74 7.02 9.15 -6.19
CA ALA A 74 8.00 10.21 -6.31
C ALA A 74 8.98 9.90 -7.44
N LEU A 75 9.37 10.92 -8.19
CA LEU A 75 10.43 10.83 -9.19
C LEU A 75 11.76 11.26 -8.57
N GLY A 76 12.83 10.56 -8.92
CA GLY A 76 14.19 10.94 -8.61
C GLY A 76 14.79 11.89 -9.67
N GLY A 77 16.03 12.31 -9.45
CA GLY A 77 16.74 13.21 -10.38
C GLY A 77 16.43 14.70 -10.17
N ASN A 78 16.94 15.53 -11.09
CA ASN A 78 16.75 16.98 -11.07
C ASN A 78 15.32 17.35 -11.48
N LYS A 79 14.91 18.59 -11.21
CA LYS A 79 13.56 19.09 -11.55
C LYS A 79 13.24 18.96 -13.05
N ASP A 80 14.19 19.25 -13.90
CA ASP A 80 14.03 19.20 -15.35
C ASP A 80 13.85 17.76 -15.84
N ASP A 81 14.62 16.82 -15.30
CA ASP A 81 14.51 15.38 -15.59
C ASP A 81 13.16 14.83 -15.15
N GLN A 82 12.71 15.22 -13.94
CA GLN A 82 11.39 14.83 -13.41
C GLN A 82 10.26 15.35 -14.31
N LEU A 83 10.38 16.58 -14.80
CA LEU A 83 9.39 17.22 -15.65
C LEU A 83 9.36 16.58 -17.05
N ALA A 84 10.54 16.29 -17.62
CA ALA A 84 10.66 15.59 -18.89
C ALA A 84 10.02 14.20 -18.82
N TYR A 85 10.35 13.42 -17.79
CA TYR A 85 9.79 12.10 -17.55
C TYR A 85 8.27 12.16 -17.38
N ALA A 86 7.78 13.11 -16.57
CA ALA A 86 6.35 13.27 -16.31
C ALA A 86 5.57 13.61 -17.59
N LYS A 87 6.13 14.46 -18.48
CA LYS A 87 5.52 14.80 -19.77
C LYS A 87 5.49 13.62 -20.72
N GLU A 88 6.58 12.87 -20.77
CA GLU A 88 6.71 11.72 -21.66
C GLU A 88 5.74 10.60 -21.31
N HIS A 89 5.59 10.30 -20.01
CA HIS A 89 4.83 9.14 -19.53
C HIS A 89 3.38 9.44 -19.18
N LEU A 90 2.93 10.71 -19.24
CA LEU A 90 1.56 11.06 -18.94
C LEU A 90 0.57 10.35 -19.90
N GLY A 91 -0.33 9.54 -19.33
CA GLY A 91 -1.30 8.73 -20.06
C GLY A 91 -0.75 7.41 -20.62
N LYS A 92 0.55 7.12 -20.44
CA LYS A 92 1.19 5.88 -20.91
C LYS A 92 1.25 4.81 -19.80
N GLU A 93 1.48 3.58 -20.21
CA GLU A 93 1.76 2.48 -19.30
C GLU A 93 3.26 2.42 -18.99
N ILE A 94 3.57 2.18 -17.71
CA ILE A 94 4.91 1.88 -17.23
C ILE A 94 4.95 0.38 -16.89
N SER A 95 5.89 -0.35 -17.46
CA SER A 95 6.13 -1.75 -17.18
C SER A 95 7.03 -1.94 -15.95
N VAL A 96 7.12 -3.14 -15.45
CA VAL A 96 8.02 -3.46 -14.33
C VAL A 96 9.48 -3.36 -14.78
N ALA A 97 9.77 -3.75 -16.02
CA ALA A 97 11.11 -3.71 -16.59
C ALA A 97 11.68 -2.29 -16.79
N ASP A 98 10.80 -1.27 -16.89
CA ASP A 98 11.22 0.13 -17.01
C ASP A 98 11.73 0.71 -15.68
N VAL A 99 11.38 0.06 -14.55
CA VAL A 99 11.70 0.56 -13.21
C VAL A 99 12.71 -0.32 -12.49
N PHE A 100 12.62 -1.64 -12.67
CA PHE A 100 13.44 -2.61 -11.96
C PHE A 100 14.27 -3.44 -12.91
N ALA A 101 15.53 -3.64 -12.55
CA ALA A 101 16.44 -4.55 -13.24
C ALA A 101 16.68 -5.81 -12.40
N ALA A 102 17.07 -6.89 -13.07
CA ALA A 102 17.50 -8.11 -12.39
C ALA A 102 18.69 -7.82 -11.45
N GLY A 103 18.66 -8.35 -10.24
CA GLY A 103 19.65 -8.11 -9.20
C GLY A 103 19.32 -6.94 -8.26
N ASN A 104 18.30 -6.14 -8.55
CA ASN A 104 17.86 -5.10 -7.62
C ASN A 104 17.26 -5.69 -6.35
N GLN A 105 17.42 -4.99 -5.24
CA GLN A 105 16.77 -5.31 -3.97
C GLN A 105 15.58 -4.38 -3.75
N VAL A 106 14.47 -4.96 -3.31
CA VAL A 106 13.23 -4.22 -3.04
C VAL A 106 12.64 -4.61 -1.70
N ASP A 107 11.91 -3.68 -1.11
CA ASP A 107 11.08 -3.92 0.05
C ASP A 107 9.63 -4.09 -0.39
N VAL A 108 9.00 -5.19 0.05
CA VAL A 108 7.64 -5.54 -0.34
C VAL A 108 6.68 -5.24 0.79
N HIS A 109 5.74 -4.32 0.55
CA HIS A 109 4.64 -4.03 1.46
C HIS A 109 3.39 -4.79 1.04
N GLY A 110 2.80 -5.52 1.96
CA GLY A 110 1.60 -6.30 1.66
C GLY A 110 0.79 -6.64 2.88
N VAL A 111 -0.44 -7.07 2.63
CA VAL A 111 -1.36 -7.53 3.67
C VAL A 111 -1.33 -9.05 3.71
N THR A 112 -1.07 -9.60 4.90
CA THR A 112 -1.03 -11.05 5.09
C THR A 112 -2.42 -11.69 4.95
N LYS A 113 -2.46 -12.98 4.64
CA LYS A 113 -3.71 -13.73 4.51
C LYS A 113 -4.52 -13.68 5.80
N GLY A 114 -5.78 -13.31 5.70
CA GLY A 114 -6.70 -13.28 6.84
C GLY A 114 -7.03 -14.70 7.33
N LYS A 115 -6.98 -14.89 8.65
CA LYS A 115 -7.32 -16.17 9.32
C LYS A 115 -8.47 -16.02 10.31
N GLY A 116 -9.10 -14.85 10.33
CA GLY A 116 -10.21 -14.55 11.23
C GLY A 116 -9.81 -14.46 12.70
N PHE A 117 -10.77 -14.62 13.61
CA PHE A 117 -10.54 -14.65 15.05
C PHE A 117 -9.96 -16.00 15.47
N GLN A 118 -8.84 -16.00 16.15
CA GLN A 118 -8.13 -17.21 16.59
C GLN A 118 -7.86 -17.18 18.09
N GLY A 119 -7.87 -18.37 18.69
CA GLY A 119 -7.48 -18.55 20.08
C GLY A 119 -5.96 -18.44 20.30
N THR A 120 -5.57 -18.38 21.57
CA THR A 120 -4.17 -18.18 21.99
C THR A 120 -3.22 -19.28 21.53
N VAL A 121 -3.70 -20.52 21.41
CA VAL A 121 -2.89 -21.66 20.97
C VAL A 121 -2.40 -21.44 19.53
N LYS A 122 -3.27 -21.07 18.60
CA LYS A 122 -2.90 -20.84 17.20
C LYS A 122 -2.23 -19.48 17.00
N ARG A 123 -2.70 -18.47 17.74
CA ARG A 123 -2.23 -17.09 17.54
C ARG A 123 -0.85 -16.83 18.12
N TYR A 124 -0.53 -17.43 19.28
CA TYR A 124 0.71 -17.19 20.01
C TYR A 124 1.51 -18.47 20.30
N GLY A 125 1.02 -19.63 19.89
CA GLY A 125 1.71 -20.90 20.17
C GLY A 125 1.68 -21.32 21.65
N VAL A 126 0.68 -20.87 22.41
CA VAL A 126 0.51 -21.28 23.81
C VAL A 126 0.31 -22.80 23.88
N PRO A 127 1.07 -23.54 24.70
CA PRO A 127 0.94 -24.97 24.80
C PRO A 127 -0.43 -25.39 25.35
N ILE A 128 -0.96 -26.46 24.80
CA ILE A 128 -2.19 -27.07 25.30
C ILE A 128 -1.85 -27.79 26.61
N LYS A 129 -2.62 -27.53 27.67
CA LYS A 129 -2.47 -28.18 28.96
C LYS A 129 -2.70 -29.69 28.85
N GLN A 130 -2.16 -30.43 29.78
CA GLN A 130 -2.33 -31.89 29.89
C GLN A 130 -3.81 -32.30 29.85
N HIS A 131 -4.06 -33.58 29.52
CA HIS A 131 -5.43 -34.13 29.43
C HIS A 131 -6.24 -34.02 30.73
N LYS A 132 -5.57 -33.97 31.90
CA LYS A 132 -6.19 -33.72 33.21
C LYS A 132 -6.41 -32.25 33.57
N GLY A 133 -6.10 -31.30 32.62
CA GLY A 133 -6.38 -29.87 32.81
C GLY A 133 -7.88 -29.64 32.95
N GLU A 134 -8.31 -29.15 34.09
CA GLU A 134 -9.72 -28.83 34.34
C GLU A 134 -10.17 -27.59 33.60
N LYS A 135 -11.44 -27.58 33.21
CA LYS A 135 -12.21 -26.46 32.63
C LYS A 135 -11.62 -25.79 31.38
N ASN A 136 -10.31 -25.55 31.30
CA ASN A 136 -9.72 -24.77 30.21
C ASN A 136 -8.37 -25.33 29.75
N LYS A 137 -8.38 -26.22 28.78
CA LYS A 137 -7.17 -26.80 28.19
C LYS A 137 -6.42 -25.87 27.25
N ARG A 138 -7.13 -24.99 26.58
CA ARG A 138 -6.62 -24.17 25.46
C ARG A 138 -6.38 -22.71 25.83
N GLY A 139 -6.46 -22.40 27.11
CA GLY A 139 -6.22 -21.05 27.64
C GLY A 139 -4.82 -20.86 28.18
N ILE A 140 -4.45 -19.62 28.35
CA ILE A 140 -3.26 -19.22 29.10
C ILE A 140 -3.46 -19.55 30.60
N GLY A 141 -2.40 -19.97 31.27
CA GLY A 141 -2.51 -20.35 32.70
C GLY A 141 -2.62 -19.14 33.64
N ASN A 142 -1.80 -18.11 33.41
CA ASN A 142 -1.71 -16.94 34.27
C ASN A 142 -1.89 -15.66 33.44
N LEU A 143 -2.68 -14.74 33.97
CA LEU A 143 -2.95 -13.44 33.34
C LEU A 143 -2.05 -12.31 33.90
N GLY A 144 -1.25 -12.59 34.92
CA GLY A 144 -0.34 -11.63 35.53
C GLY A 144 -0.48 -11.55 37.05
N ALA A 145 0.25 -10.64 37.66
CA ALA A 145 0.24 -10.38 39.08
C ALA A 145 -1.04 -9.71 39.57
N TRP A 146 -1.32 -9.77 40.89
CA TRP A 146 -2.47 -9.10 41.49
C TRP A 146 -2.45 -7.57 41.33
N THR A 147 -1.29 -6.97 41.46
CA THR A 147 -1.05 -5.56 41.20
C THR A 147 -0.31 -5.43 39.85
N PRO A 148 -0.77 -4.61 38.90
CA PRO A 148 -1.64 -3.43 39.00
C PRO A 148 -3.15 -3.68 38.76
N LYS A 149 -3.70 -4.85 38.98
CA LYS A 149 -5.13 -5.18 38.79
C LYS A 149 -5.66 -5.10 37.36
N ARG A 150 -4.76 -5.13 36.39
CA ARG A 150 -5.08 -5.17 34.96
C ARG A 150 -4.22 -6.20 34.26
N VAL A 151 -4.74 -6.78 33.19
CA VAL A 151 -3.96 -7.67 32.34
C VAL A 151 -3.02 -6.84 31.47
N ASP A 152 -1.74 -7.21 31.46
CA ASP A 152 -0.75 -6.56 30.61
C ASP A 152 -1.05 -6.86 29.12
N TYR A 153 -0.80 -5.90 28.26
CA TYR A 153 -1.02 -6.06 26.82
C TYR A 153 -0.12 -7.13 26.17
N ARG A 154 0.98 -7.50 26.83
CA ARG A 154 1.91 -8.55 26.38
C ARG A 154 1.38 -9.96 26.62
N VAL A 155 0.38 -10.12 27.46
CA VAL A 155 -0.23 -11.43 27.72
C VAL A 155 -0.96 -11.90 26.46
N ALA A 156 -0.71 -13.16 26.08
CA ALA A 156 -1.34 -13.76 24.91
C ALA A 156 -2.87 -13.77 25.04
N GLN A 157 -3.55 -13.08 24.12
CA GLN A 157 -5.01 -12.98 24.09
C GLN A 157 -5.56 -13.51 22.77
N PRO A 158 -6.77 -14.09 22.74
CA PRO A 158 -7.45 -14.39 21.50
C PRO A 158 -7.75 -13.10 20.72
N GLY A 159 -7.81 -13.18 19.41
CA GLY A 159 -8.08 -12.03 18.56
C GLY A 159 -7.88 -12.33 17.09
N LYS A 160 -7.93 -11.28 16.27
CA LYS A 160 -7.66 -11.40 14.84
C LYS A 160 -6.24 -11.91 14.57
N MET A 161 -6.14 -12.86 13.67
CA MET A 161 -4.89 -13.35 13.12
C MET A 161 -4.89 -13.19 11.60
N GLY A 162 -3.79 -12.66 11.06
CA GLY A 162 -3.72 -12.33 9.64
C GLY A 162 -4.45 -11.04 9.29
N TYR A 163 -4.44 -10.70 8.01
CA TYR A 163 -4.89 -9.41 7.48
C TYR A 163 -4.14 -8.23 8.12
N HIS A 164 -2.85 -8.44 8.38
CA HIS A 164 -1.94 -7.44 8.93
C HIS A 164 -1.05 -6.88 7.83
N LEU A 165 -0.87 -5.56 7.80
CA LEU A 165 0.14 -4.93 6.95
C LEU A 165 1.53 -5.32 7.45
N ARG A 166 2.36 -5.83 6.55
CA ARG A 166 3.74 -6.24 6.82
C ARG A 166 4.65 -5.69 5.73
N THR A 167 5.91 -5.50 6.09
CA THR A 167 6.99 -5.15 5.17
C THR A 167 8.02 -6.26 5.22
N GLU A 168 8.32 -6.83 4.06
CA GLU A 168 9.42 -7.77 3.89
C GLU A 168 10.57 -7.07 3.19
N TYR A 169 11.73 -7.06 3.83
CA TYR A 169 12.90 -6.31 3.39
C TYR A 169 13.83 -7.16 2.54
N ASN A 170 14.64 -6.48 1.70
CA ASN A 170 15.77 -7.06 0.97
C ASN A 170 15.37 -8.25 0.08
N LYS A 171 14.26 -8.16 -0.65
CA LYS A 171 13.89 -9.17 -1.65
C LYS A 171 14.63 -8.91 -2.96
N HIS A 172 15.28 -9.92 -3.50
CA HIS A 172 15.92 -9.86 -4.80
C HIS A 172 14.91 -10.03 -5.94
N ILE A 173 15.10 -9.28 -7.01
CA ILE A 173 14.38 -9.40 -8.28
C ILE A 173 15.19 -10.24 -9.24
#